data_fb0b2ea9f16d988ef3f07996daca9c99
#
_entry.id   fb0b2ea9f16d988ef3f07996daca9c99
#
_cell.length_a   1.000
_cell.length_b   1.000
_cell.length_c   1.000
_cell.angle_alpha   90.00
_cell.angle_beta   90.00
_cell.angle_gamma   90.00
#
_symmetry.space_group_name_H-M   'P 1'
#
loop_
_entity.id
_entity.type
_entity.pdbx_description
1 polymer ?
#
loop_
_entity_poly.entity_id
_entity_poly.type
_entity_poly.pdbx_seq_one_letter_code
_entity_poly.pdbx_strand_id
1 'polypeptide(L)'
;MQEKEKMNQTQGASTMLESFLDENYQFRRNVLSGKTEVRKLTDEADRWNILTEIILNSIVRKAKNEGFSEKSPRTDIVEFIGSDAISDFDPIKEFLENLPEWDGQNHVAELFSRIPGLTSEQLSWCSTWLRSAVAHWLEMDMLHGNEAVPLLIGMQGCGKSTFAVRLLPPELRAYFLDHINFSNKFDSDMALTHNLLVNIDEFANMGPSQQGKLKQILSRVKVNGRPIFGKSQEDRRRYASFLATTNDEQPLCDPTGSRRFLCLKVPKGMFIDNETPIDYQQLYAQLVYELRVQETPYWFTNDEVERIQEVNQPFFKSENLESMISYCYRLP
;
A
#
# COMPACT_ATOMS: atom_id res chain seq x y z
N MET A 1 44.18 34.42 -8.08
CA MET A 1 44.92 33.17 -7.80
C MET A 1 44.36 32.49 -6.55
N GLN A 2 44.20 33.13 -5.42
CA GLN A 2 43.70 32.52 -4.16
C GLN A 2 42.26 31.96 -4.25
N GLU A 3 41.36 32.56 -5.02
CA GLU A 3 39.99 32.01 -5.19
C GLU A 3 39.94 30.74 -6.04
N LYS A 4 40.77 30.64 -7.08
CA LYS A 4 40.88 29.40 -7.89
C LYS A 4 41.52 28.24 -7.13
N GLU A 5 42.49 28.54 -6.27
CA GLU A 5 43.12 27.53 -5.41
C GLU A 5 42.14 27.01 -4.33
N LYS A 6 41.34 27.90 -3.73
CA LYS A 6 40.26 27.48 -2.79
C LYS A 6 39.17 26.67 -3.46
N MET A 7 38.80 27.01 -4.71
CA MET A 7 37.81 26.28 -5.46
C MET A 7 38.29 24.87 -5.86
N ASN A 8 39.57 24.75 -6.27
CA ASN A 8 40.17 23.44 -6.56
C ASN A 8 40.33 22.56 -5.32
N GLN A 9 40.68 23.11 -4.18
CA GLN A 9 40.76 22.38 -2.91
C GLN A 9 39.38 21.93 -2.42
N THR A 10 38.33 22.73 -2.65
CA THR A 10 36.96 22.38 -2.28
C THR A 10 36.41 21.25 -3.17
N GLN A 11 36.66 21.30 -4.47
CA GLN A 11 36.30 20.23 -5.40
C GLN A 11 37.02 18.93 -5.09
N GLY A 12 38.32 18.98 -4.79
CA GLY A 12 39.07 17.79 -4.41
C GLY A 12 38.58 17.13 -3.11
N ALA A 13 38.18 17.94 -2.12
CA ALA A 13 37.66 17.44 -0.85
C ALA A 13 36.26 16.81 -0.98
N SER A 14 35.38 17.36 -1.83
CA SER A 14 34.06 16.76 -2.15
C SER A 14 34.22 15.39 -2.81
N THR A 15 35.06 15.31 -3.83
CA THR A 15 35.35 14.05 -4.54
C THR A 15 35.93 12.96 -3.61
N MET A 16 36.76 13.33 -2.65
CA MET A 16 37.32 12.38 -1.67
C MET A 16 36.27 11.88 -0.68
N LEU A 17 35.32 12.75 -0.26
CA LEU A 17 34.22 12.36 0.62
C LEU A 17 33.25 11.42 -0.10
N GLU A 18 32.93 11.71 -1.36
CA GLU A 18 32.10 10.84 -2.19
C GLU A 18 32.75 9.46 -2.36
N SER A 19 34.04 9.39 -2.66
CA SER A 19 34.80 8.13 -2.72
C SER A 19 34.72 7.35 -1.39
N PHE A 20 34.88 8.05 -0.26
CA PHE A 20 34.70 7.42 1.06
C PHE A 20 33.30 6.85 1.26
N LEU A 21 32.26 7.57 0.81
CA LEU A 21 30.88 7.09 0.92
C LEU A 21 30.67 5.84 0.05
N ASP A 22 31.13 5.86 -1.20
CA ASP A 22 30.97 4.76 -2.16
C ASP A 22 31.78 3.51 -1.76
N GLU A 23 32.92 3.68 -1.10
CA GLU A 23 33.73 2.55 -0.58
C GLU A 23 33.11 1.88 0.64
N ASN A 24 32.28 2.58 1.41
CA ASN A 24 31.80 2.09 2.70
C ASN A 24 30.29 1.84 2.74
N TYR A 25 29.54 2.50 1.89
CA TYR A 25 28.08 2.50 1.93
C TYR A 25 27.49 2.44 0.52
N GLN A 26 26.29 1.90 0.42
CA GLN A 26 25.41 2.11 -0.71
C GLN A 26 24.15 2.79 -0.24
N PHE A 27 23.65 3.71 -1.04
CA PHE A 27 22.40 4.42 -0.78
C PHE A 27 21.42 4.20 -1.93
N ARG A 28 20.14 4.20 -1.62
CA ARG A 28 19.08 4.21 -2.61
C ARG A 28 17.87 4.99 -2.10
N ARG A 29 17.14 5.61 -3.00
CA ARG A 29 15.92 6.32 -2.67
C ARG A 29 14.72 5.44 -2.96
N ASN A 30 14.01 5.01 -1.92
CA ASN A 30 12.80 4.22 -2.06
C ASN A 30 11.66 5.13 -2.52
N VAL A 31 11.21 4.99 -3.76
CA VAL A 31 10.20 5.86 -4.38
C VAL A 31 8.82 5.72 -3.74
N LEU A 32 8.49 4.55 -3.19
CA LEU A 32 7.22 4.29 -2.53
C LEU A 32 7.15 4.95 -1.14
N SER A 33 8.16 4.72 -0.32
CA SER A 33 8.20 5.29 1.04
C SER A 33 8.71 6.74 1.09
N GLY A 34 9.35 7.22 0.02
CA GLY A 34 10.02 8.51 -0.03
C GLY A 34 11.26 8.61 0.87
N LYS A 35 11.74 7.49 1.41
CA LYS A 35 12.87 7.43 2.36
C LYS A 35 14.13 6.98 1.66
N THR A 36 15.26 7.53 2.09
CA THR A 36 16.57 7.00 1.71
C THR A 36 16.86 5.75 2.52
N GLU A 37 17.35 4.72 1.87
CA GLU A 37 17.84 3.50 2.47
C GLU A 37 19.36 3.41 2.30
N VAL A 38 20.03 2.80 3.26
CA VAL A 38 21.47 2.62 3.29
C VAL A 38 21.83 1.21 3.70
N ARG A 39 22.86 0.65 3.05
CA ARG A 39 23.54 -0.55 3.52
C ARG A 39 25.05 -0.30 3.63
N LYS A 40 25.69 -0.96 4.58
CA LYS A 40 27.14 -0.94 4.73
C LYS A 40 27.75 -2.05 3.88
N LEU A 41 28.74 -1.73 3.07
CA LEU A 41 29.43 -2.72 2.24
C LEU A 41 30.27 -3.72 3.06
N THR A 42 30.59 -3.36 4.31
CA THR A 42 31.34 -4.21 5.23
C THR A 42 30.46 -5.10 6.10
N ASP A 43 29.14 -5.03 5.96
CA ASP A 43 28.19 -5.80 6.78
C ASP A 43 27.86 -7.11 6.05
N GLU A 44 28.23 -8.25 6.66
CA GLU A 44 27.96 -9.59 6.11
C GLU A 44 26.46 -9.86 5.92
N ALA A 45 25.60 -9.12 6.64
CA ALA A 45 24.17 -9.30 6.59
C ALA A 45 23.50 -8.72 5.32
N ASP A 46 24.21 -7.95 4.51
CA ASP A 46 23.75 -7.29 3.27
C ASP A 46 22.32 -6.69 3.35
N ARG A 47 22.04 -6.03 4.50
CA ARG A 47 20.68 -5.52 4.78
C ARG A 47 20.58 -4.04 4.49
N TRP A 48 19.52 -3.68 3.75
CA TRP A 48 19.10 -2.30 3.62
C TRP A 48 18.37 -1.82 4.87
N ASN A 49 18.77 -0.66 5.38
CA ASN A 49 18.16 0.00 6.54
C ASN A 49 17.69 1.38 6.15
N ILE A 50 16.56 1.82 6.71
CA ILE A 50 16.13 3.21 6.54
C ILE A 50 17.20 4.12 7.15
N LEU A 51 17.65 5.13 6.40
CA LEU A 51 18.59 6.13 6.87
C LEU A 51 17.94 7.01 7.94
N THR A 52 18.13 6.61 9.19
CA THR A 52 17.70 7.41 10.35
C THR A 52 18.74 8.46 10.70
N GLU A 53 18.36 9.47 11.50
CA GLU A 53 19.27 10.45 12.06
C GLU A 53 20.43 9.80 12.84
N ILE A 54 20.19 8.68 13.52
CA ILE A 54 21.23 7.94 14.25
C ILE A 54 22.25 7.36 13.28
N ILE A 55 21.80 6.74 12.20
CA ILE A 55 22.69 6.17 11.17
C ILE A 55 23.45 7.28 10.46
N LEU A 56 22.79 8.37 10.08
CA LEU A 56 23.45 9.52 9.46
C LEU A 56 24.55 10.10 10.35
N ASN A 57 24.27 10.29 11.64
CA ASN A 57 25.25 10.78 12.59
C ASN A 57 26.43 9.80 12.76
N SER A 58 26.20 8.50 12.66
CA SER A 58 27.26 7.48 12.69
C SER A 58 28.16 7.57 11.45
N ILE A 59 27.58 7.78 10.26
CA ILE A 59 28.32 8.01 9.01
C ILE A 59 29.16 9.29 9.13
N VAL A 60 28.58 10.38 9.60
CA VAL A 60 29.29 11.66 9.82
C VAL A 60 30.47 11.50 10.80
N ARG A 61 30.27 10.75 11.89
CA ARG A 61 31.37 10.46 12.84
C ARG A 61 32.49 9.67 12.19
N LYS A 62 32.17 8.66 11.38
CA LYS A 62 33.17 7.86 10.66
C LYS A 62 33.94 8.75 9.68
N ALA A 63 33.27 9.56 8.88
CA ALA A 63 33.90 10.51 7.98
C ALA A 63 34.85 11.47 8.71
N LYS A 64 34.48 12.02 9.87
CA LYS A 64 35.36 12.84 10.69
C LYS A 64 36.63 12.11 11.16
N ASN A 65 36.49 10.85 11.55
CA ASN A 65 37.63 10.03 11.99
C ASN A 65 38.59 9.72 10.84
N GLU A 66 38.11 9.68 9.61
CA GLU A 66 38.91 9.50 8.38
C GLU A 66 39.52 10.84 7.86
N GLY A 67 39.41 11.90 8.63
CA GLY A 67 40.07 13.18 8.33
C GLY A 67 39.22 14.24 7.64
N PHE A 68 37.92 13.99 7.40
CA PHE A 68 36.99 14.97 6.82
C PHE A 68 36.46 15.97 7.86
N SER A 69 37.34 16.52 8.71
CA SER A 69 36.94 17.34 9.84
C SER A 69 37.01 18.86 9.59
N GLU A 70 37.71 19.29 8.53
CA GLU A 70 37.94 20.73 8.25
C GLU A 70 36.69 21.53 7.85
N LYS A 71 35.64 20.80 7.34
CA LYS A 71 34.32 21.35 7.07
C LYS A 71 33.28 20.46 7.74
N SER A 72 32.04 20.92 7.81
CA SER A 72 30.99 20.05 8.33
C SER A 72 30.66 18.94 7.31
N PRO A 73 31.22 17.72 7.42
CA PRO A 73 30.96 16.65 6.43
C PRO A 73 29.47 16.27 6.38
N ARG A 74 28.69 16.64 7.41
CA ARG A 74 27.25 16.41 7.44
C ARG A 74 26.53 17.11 6.29
N THR A 75 26.88 18.37 6.00
CA THR A 75 26.22 19.13 4.93
C THR A 75 26.47 18.47 3.58
N ASP A 76 27.73 18.16 3.31
CA ASP A 76 28.15 17.54 2.04
C ASP A 76 27.53 16.13 1.88
N ILE A 77 27.47 15.33 2.96
CA ILE A 77 26.81 14.02 2.98
C ILE A 77 25.32 14.15 2.71
N VAL A 78 24.64 15.12 3.32
CA VAL A 78 23.19 15.34 3.12
C VAL A 78 22.91 15.84 1.69
N GLU A 79 23.78 16.69 1.13
CA GLU A 79 23.68 17.14 -0.26
C GLU A 79 23.89 15.98 -1.25
N PHE A 80 24.90 15.13 -1.03
CA PHE A 80 25.11 13.91 -1.80
C PHE A 80 23.89 12.98 -1.76
N ILE A 81 23.38 12.70 -0.57
CA ILE A 81 22.20 11.84 -0.37
C ILE A 81 20.92 12.45 -0.99
N GLY A 82 20.84 13.78 -1.05
CA GLY A 82 19.73 14.52 -1.65
C GLY A 82 19.82 14.73 -3.16
N SER A 83 20.94 14.34 -3.78
CA SER A 83 21.21 14.55 -5.20
C SER A 83 20.77 13.38 -6.09
N ASP A 84 20.97 13.51 -7.39
CA ASP A 84 20.78 12.47 -8.41
C ASP A 84 21.93 11.43 -8.46
N ALA A 85 22.96 11.59 -7.63
CA ALA A 85 23.99 10.58 -7.43
C ALA A 85 23.44 9.29 -6.82
N ILE A 86 22.28 9.36 -6.14
CA ILE A 86 21.64 8.19 -5.55
C ILE A 86 20.53 7.67 -6.44
N SER A 87 20.59 6.37 -6.76
CA SER A 87 19.60 5.70 -7.60
C SER A 87 18.24 5.59 -6.90
N ASP A 88 17.19 5.76 -7.68
CA ASP A 88 15.85 5.42 -7.25
C ASP A 88 15.67 3.91 -7.18
N PHE A 89 14.95 3.45 -6.16
CA PHE A 89 14.58 2.07 -5.92
C PHE A 89 13.07 1.95 -5.86
N ASP A 90 12.50 1.22 -6.80
CA ASP A 90 11.08 0.89 -6.78
C ASP A 90 10.89 -0.58 -6.31
N PRO A 91 10.42 -0.79 -5.07
CA PRO A 91 10.25 -2.14 -4.52
C PRO A 91 9.21 -2.97 -5.26
N ILE A 92 8.22 -2.31 -5.87
CA ILE A 92 7.18 -2.99 -6.64
C ILE A 92 7.74 -3.47 -7.97
N LYS A 93 8.42 -2.56 -8.65
CA LYS A 93 9.06 -2.86 -9.95
C LYS A 93 10.07 -3.98 -9.79
N GLU A 94 10.93 -3.91 -8.77
CA GLU A 94 11.91 -4.97 -8.50
C GLU A 94 11.22 -6.31 -8.23
N PHE A 95 10.16 -6.33 -7.42
CA PHE A 95 9.42 -7.56 -7.14
C PHE A 95 8.77 -8.13 -8.42
N LEU A 96 8.07 -7.30 -9.19
CA LEU A 96 7.32 -7.75 -10.36
C LEU A 96 8.19 -8.12 -11.56
N GLU A 97 9.38 -7.52 -11.71
CA GLU A 97 10.32 -7.84 -12.78
C GLU A 97 11.10 -9.15 -12.52
N ASN A 98 11.20 -9.58 -11.27
CA ASN A 98 11.88 -10.81 -10.88
C ASN A 98 10.92 -12.02 -10.71
N LEU A 99 9.67 -11.90 -11.12
CA LEU A 99 8.72 -13.01 -11.10
C LEU A 99 9.09 -14.08 -12.14
N PRO A 100 8.89 -15.38 -11.81
CA PRO A 100 9.04 -16.46 -12.77
C PRO A 100 7.91 -16.43 -13.81
N GLU A 101 8.01 -17.28 -14.83
CA GLU A 101 6.87 -17.55 -15.70
C GLU A 101 5.74 -18.21 -14.91
N TRP A 102 4.50 -17.81 -15.21
CA TRP A 102 3.32 -18.41 -14.58
C TRP A 102 3.16 -19.87 -14.99
N ASP A 103 2.92 -20.74 -14.04
CA ASP A 103 2.79 -22.18 -14.21
C ASP A 103 1.41 -22.63 -14.78
N GLY A 104 0.49 -21.68 -15.02
CA GLY A 104 -0.85 -21.96 -15.53
C GLY A 104 -1.87 -22.35 -14.47
N GLN A 105 -1.51 -22.43 -13.17
CA GLN A 105 -2.45 -22.74 -12.10
C GLN A 105 -3.13 -21.47 -11.56
N ASN A 106 -4.35 -21.63 -11.03
CA ASN A 106 -5.10 -20.49 -10.50
C ASN A 106 -4.79 -20.22 -9.02
N HIS A 107 -3.64 -19.64 -8.76
CA HIS A 107 -3.17 -19.29 -7.39
C HIS A 107 -4.03 -18.21 -6.73
N VAL A 108 -4.66 -17.34 -7.52
CA VAL A 108 -5.58 -16.31 -6.99
C VAL A 108 -6.84 -16.97 -6.43
N ALA A 109 -7.43 -17.91 -7.16
CA ALA A 109 -8.58 -18.65 -6.65
C ALA A 109 -8.21 -19.51 -5.44
N GLU A 110 -7.04 -20.14 -5.43
CA GLU A 110 -6.52 -20.89 -4.28
C GLU A 110 -6.40 -19.98 -3.04
N LEU A 111 -5.81 -18.78 -3.19
CA LEU A 111 -5.67 -17.82 -2.11
C LEU A 111 -7.02 -17.44 -1.49
N PHE A 112 -8.01 -17.06 -2.30
CA PHE A 112 -9.29 -16.61 -1.78
C PHE A 112 -10.20 -17.79 -1.34
N SER A 113 -9.99 -19.00 -1.82
CA SER A 113 -10.69 -20.20 -1.32
C SER A 113 -10.39 -20.54 0.14
N ARG A 114 -9.34 -19.96 0.72
CA ARG A 114 -8.98 -20.02 2.15
C ARG A 114 -10.01 -19.33 3.04
N ILE A 115 -10.83 -18.45 2.48
CA ILE A 115 -11.96 -17.83 3.15
C ILE A 115 -13.15 -18.78 2.98
N PRO A 116 -13.59 -19.48 4.03
CA PRO A 116 -14.67 -20.46 3.90
C PRO A 116 -15.99 -19.79 3.56
N GLY A 117 -16.81 -20.48 2.78
CA GLY A 117 -18.18 -20.06 2.45
C GLY A 117 -18.30 -19.08 1.27
N LEU A 118 -17.21 -18.75 0.58
CA LEU A 118 -17.28 -17.94 -0.62
C LEU A 118 -17.87 -18.72 -1.79
N THR A 119 -18.72 -18.05 -2.57
CA THR A 119 -19.24 -18.56 -3.84
C THR A 119 -18.20 -18.40 -4.96
N SER A 120 -18.35 -19.12 -6.08
CA SER A 120 -17.51 -18.95 -7.27
C SER A 120 -17.55 -17.52 -7.81
N GLU A 121 -18.69 -16.87 -7.71
CA GLU A 121 -18.91 -15.47 -8.11
C GLU A 121 -18.08 -14.52 -7.22
N GLN A 122 -18.10 -14.70 -5.89
CA GLN A 122 -17.29 -13.92 -4.96
C GLN A 122 -15.78 -14.16 -5.16
N LEU A 123 -15.36 -15.36 -5.48
CA LEU A 123 -13.97 -15.68 -5.84
C LEU A 123 -13.53 -14.92 -7.11
N SER A 124 -14.40 -14.86 -8.13
CA SER A 124 -14.15 -14.06 -9.34
C SER A 124 -14.00 -12.58 -9.01
N TRP A 125 -14.86 -12.02 -8.18
CA TRP A 125 -14.75 -10.62 -7.75
C TRP A 125 -13.45 -10.33 -6.99
N CYS A 126 -13.04 -11.23 -6.11
CA CYS A 126 -11.76 -11.11 -5.40
C CYS A 126 -10.57 -11.13 -6.38
N SER A 127 -10.65 -11.96 -7.42
CA SER A 127 -9.63 -12.01 -8.49
C SER A 127 -9.57 -10.71 -9.27
N THR A 128 -10.73 -10.15 -9.66
CA THR A 128 -10.81 -8.85 -10.34
C THR A 128 -10.26 -7.72 -9.47
N TRP A 129 -10.59 -7.71 -8.17
CA TRP A 129 -10.08 -6.72 -7.23
C TRP A 129 -8.55 -6.77 -7.08
N LEU A 130 -7.97 -7.98 -6.91
CA LEU A 130 -6.52 -8.13 -6.74
C LEU A 130 -5.78 -7.80 -8.05
N ARG A 131 -6.35 -8.19 -9.19
CA ARG A 131 -5.85 -7.80 -10.52
C ARG A 131 -5.86 -6.30 -10.69
N SER A 132 -6.93 -5.62 -10.26
CA SER A 132 -7.01 -4.15 -10.27
C SER A 132 -5.91 -3.52 -9.41
N ALA A 133 -5.61 -4.07 -8.23
CA ALA A 133 -4.52 -3.58 -7.39
C ALA A 133 -3.16 -3.68 -8.12
N VAL A 134 -2.88 -4.82 -8.75
CA VAL A 134 -1.63 -5.02 -9.51
C VAL A 134 -1.59 -4.14 -10.76
N ALA A 135 -2.70 -3.93 -11.45
CA ALA A 135 -2.79 -3.01 -12.59
C ALA A 135 -2.39 -1.57 -12.19
N HIS A 136 -2.83 -1.12 -11.01
CA HIS A 136 -2.38 0.15 -10.45
C HIS A 136 -0.89 0.17 -10.15
N TRP A 137 -0.35 -0.89 -9.59
CA TRP A 137 1.09 -1.00 -9.33
C TRP A 137 1.93 -0.99 -10.62
N LEU A 138 1.39 -1.50 -11.71
CA LEU A 138 2.00 -1.51 -13.04
C LEU A 138 1.76 -0.23 -13.86
N GLU A 139 1.06 0.77 -13.32
CA GLU A 139 0.66 2.00 -14.03
C GLU A 139 -0.22 1.77 -15.28
N MET A 140 -0.93 0.65 -15.32
CA MET A 140 -1.78 0.32 -16.47
C MET A 140 -3.06 1.16 -16.51
N ASP A 141 -3.55 1.60 -15.35
CA ASP A 141 -4.74 2.46 -15.26
C ASP A 141 -4.40 3.82 -14.68
N MET A 142 -4.58 4.85 -15.49
CA MET A 142 -4.39 6.25 -15.14
C MET A 142 -5.73 7.02 -15.07
N LEU A 143 -6.86 6.35 -15.34
CA LEU A 143 -8.19 6.97 -15.44
C LEU A 143 -9.11 6.59 -14.27
N HIS A 144 -8.95 5.36 -13.73
CA HIS A 144 -9.82 4.82 -12.70
C HIS A 144 -9.02 4.42 -11.46
N GLY A 145 -9.60 4.60 -10.29
CA GLY A 145 -9.08 4.03 -9.06
C GLY A 145 -9.61 2.61 -8.83
N ASN A 146 -8.89 1.76 -8.11
CA ASN A 146 -9.47 0.55 -7.58
C ASN A 146 -10.50 0.91 -6.50
N GLU A 147 -11.75 1.07 -6.91
CA GLU A 147 -12.85 1.52 -6.04
C GLU A 147 -13.43 0.40 -5.19
N ALA A 148 -13.19 -0.86 -5.55
CA ALA A 148 -13.71 -1.99 -4.82
C ALA A 148 -12.94 -2.25 -3.53
N VAL A 149 -13.66 -2.71 -2.51
CA VAL A 149 -13.15 -3.00 -1.18
C VAL A 149 -13.68 -4.36 -0.73
N PRO A 150 -12.87 -5.42 -0.72
CA PRO A 150 -13.24 -6.66 -0.05
C PRO A 150 -13.50 -6.39 1.43
N LEU A 151 -14.71 -6.69 1.90
CA LEU A 151 -15.14 -6.51 3.28
C LEU A 151 -15.29 -7.89 3.95
N LEU A 152 -14.30 -8.26 4.76
CA LEU A 152 -14.28 -9.51 5.49
C LEU A 152 -15.19 -9.41 6.73
N ILE A 153 -16.30 -10.13 6.72
CA ILE A 153 -17.30 -10.13 7.79
C ILE A 153 -17.22 -11.45 8.55
N GLY A 154 -17.04 -11.41 9.86
CA GLY A 154 -16.98 -12.64 10.64
C GLY A 154 -16.60 -12.40 12.10
N MET A 155 -16.74 -13.42 12.92
CA MET A 155 -16.48 -13.32 14.35
C MET A 155 -15.05 -12.88 14.67
N GLN A 156 -14.83 -12.32 15.85
CA GLN A 156 -13.51 -11.98 16.34
C GLN A 156 -12.61 -13.22 16.38
N GLY A 157 -11.34 -13.05 15.97
CA GLY A 157 -10.36 -14.15 15.97
C GLY A 157 -10.48 -15.14 14.82
N CYS A 158 -11.40 -14.98 13.84
CA CYS A 158 -11.50 -15.91 12.71
C CYS A 158 -10.41 -15.72 11.63
N GLY A 159 -9.40 -14.86 11.86
CA GLY A 159 -8.23 -14.75 10.99
C GLY A 159 -8.29 -13.65 9.93
N LYS A 160 -9.25 -12.71 9.98
CA LYS A 160 -9.44 -11.65 8.97
C LYS A 160 -8.22 -10.74 8.80
N SER A 161 -7.74 -10.12 9.88
CA SER A 161 -6.61 -9.18 9.82
C SER A 161 -5.30 -9.89 9.46
N THR A 162 -5.13 -11.15 9.91
CA THR A 162 -3.99 -11.99 9.49
C THR A 162 -4.03 -12.28 8.00
N PHE A 163 -5.19 -12.62 7.45
CA PHE A 163 -5.37 -12.83 6.01
C PHE A 163 -5.07 -11.56 5.21
N ALA A 164 -5.55 -10.42 5.70
CA ALA A 164 -5.34 -9.13 5.05
C ALA A 164 -3.85 -8.79 4.83
N VAL A 165 -3.02 -8.94 5.86
CA VAL A 165 -1.58 -8.67 5.74
C VAL A 165 -0.86 -9.71 4.88
N ARG A 166 -1.37 -10.95 4.84
CA ARG A 166 -0.82 -12.04 4.03
C ARG A 166 -1.14 -11.94 2.54
N LEU A 167 -1.96 -11.00 2.11
CA LEU A 167 -2.12 -10.70 0.68
C LEU A 167 -0.81 -10.20 0.07
N LEU A 168 0.02 -9.49 0.84
CA LEU A 168 1.33 -9.05 0.39
C LEU A 168 2.43 -10.09 0.71
N PRO A 169 3.38 -10.30 -0.22
CA PRO A 169 4.55 -11.10 0.03
C PRO A 169 5.42 -10.46 1.14
N PRO A 170 6.25 -11.23 1.85
CA PRO A 170 7.06 -10.74 2.97
C PRO A 170 7.85 -9.46 2.65
N GLU A 171 8.39 -9.35 1.44
CA GLU A 171 9.20 -8.23 0.96
C GLU A 171 8.40 -6.93 0.85
N LEU A 172 7.10 -7.03 0.56
CA LEU A 172 6.21 -5.88 0.38
C LEU A 172 5.32 -5.59 1.59
N ARG A 173 5.38 -6.38 2.66
CA ARG A 173 4.55 -6.18 3.88
C ARG A 173 4.83 -4.88 4.61
N ALA A 174 6.01 -4.29 4.43
CA ALA A 174 6.31 -2.96 4.96
C ALA A 174 5.39 -1.86 4.39
N TYR A 175 4.70 -2.14 3.29
CA TYR A 175 3.75 -1.24 2.63
C TYR A 175 2.29 -1.64 2.87
N PHE A 176 2.03 -2.43 3.90
CA PHE A 176 0.70 -2.69 4.41
C PHE A 176 0.39 -1.74 5.55
N LEU A 177 -0.77 -1.09 5.51
CA LEU A 177 -1.26 -0.22 6.58
C LEU A 177 -2.52 -0.84 7.18
N ASP A 178 -2.47 -1.19 8.46
CA ASP A 178 -3.57 -1.84 9.16
C ASP A 178 -4.65 -0.87 9.66
N HIS A 179 -4.32 0.41 9.78
CA HIS A 179 -5.27 1.42 10.24
C HIS A 179 -5.03 2.77 9.55
N ILE A 180 -6.11 3.37 9.05
CA ILE A 180 -6.06 4.69 8.41
C ILE A 180 -6.87 5.73 9.19
N ASN A 181 -6.30 6.91 9.40
CA ASN A 181 -6.97 8.04 10.00
C ASN A 181 -7.62 8.94 8.94
N PHE A 182 -8.91 8.76 8.71
CA PHE A 182 -9.67 9.58 7.75
C PHE A 182 -9.93 11.01 8.21
N SER A 183 -9.68 11.34 9.47
CA SER A 183 -9.89 12.70 10.01
C SER A 183 -8.78 13.65 9.62
N ASN A 184 -7.58 13.13 9.34
CA ASN A 184 -6.43 13.89 8.92
C ASN A 184 -6.18 13.69 7.41
N LYS A 185 -6.33 14.77 6.63
CA LYS A 185 -6.11 14.72 5.18
C LYS A 185 -4.68 14.30 4.83
N PHE A 186 -3.68 14.79 5.57
CA PHE A 186 -2.28 14.48 5.31
C PHE A 186 -2.01 12.98 5.51
N ASP A 187 -2.49 12.39 6.61
CA ASP A 187 -2.34 10.96 6.88
C ASP A 187 -3.04 10.11 5.82
N SER A 188 -4.23 10.54 5.38
CA SER A 188 -4.96 9.85 4.30
C SER A 188 -4.22 9.93 2.97
N ASP A 189 -3.66 11.08 2.61
CA ASP A 189 -2.90 11.26 1.37
C ASP A 189 -1.59 10.45 1.42
N MET A 190 -0.93 10.39 2.57
CA MET A 190 0.25 9.55 2.82
C MET A 190 -0.10 8.06 2.72
N ALA A 191 -1.22 7.63 3.30
CA ALA A 191 -1.67 6.25 3.22
C ALA A 191 -1.84 5.80 1.76
N LEU A 192 -2.40 6.65 0.90
CA LEU A 192 -2.62 6.35 -0.51
C LEU A 192 -1.34 6.22 -1.34
N THR A 193 -0.32 7.00 -1.00
CA THR A 193 0.89 7.13 -1.81
C THR A 193 2.09 6.30 -1.32
N HIS A 194 2.05 5.80 -0.08
CA HIS A 194 3.16 5.09 0.55
C HIS A 194 2.82 3.63 0.90
N ASN A 195 1.59 3.20 0.66
CA ASN A 195 1.17 1.83 0.95
C ASN A 195 0.58 1.17 -0.30
N LEU A 196 0.67 -0.14 -0.35
CA LEU A 196 0.11 -0.98 -1.41
C LEU A 196 -1.29 -1.46 -1.06
N LEU A 197 -1.48 -1.85 0.20
CA LEU A 197 -2.76 -2.25 0.75
C LEU A 197 -3.03 -1.51 2.06
N VAL A 198 -4.26 -1.04 2.23
CA VAL A 198 -4.75 -0.38 3.43
C VAL A 198 -5.93 -1.16 3.96
N ASN A 199 -5.82 -1.65 5.19
CA ASN A 199 -6.93 -2.29 5.88
C ASN A 199 -7.74 -1.23 6.65
N ILE A 200 -9.05 -1.28 6.48
CA ILE A 200 -9.99 -0.51 7.28
C ILE A 200 -10.51 -1.45 8.36
N ASP A 201 -9.78 -1.51 9.47
CA ASP A 201 -10.22 -2.33 10.60
C ASP A 201 -11.45 -1.75 11.28
N GLU A 202 -12.29 -2.63 11.83
CA GLU A 202 -13.54 -2.25 12.48
C GLU A 202 -14.45 -1.35 11.62
N PHE A 203 -14.60 -1.67 10.34
CA PHE A 203 -15.36 -0.89 9.36
C PHE A 203 -16.75 -0.43 9.86
N ALA A 204 -17.44 -1.26 10.66
CA ALA A 204 -18.77 -0.93 11.21
C ALA A 204 -18.77 0.29 12.16
N ASN A 205 -17.62 0.67 12.70
CA ASN A 205 -17.46 1.83 13.58
C ASN A 205 -17.35 3.15 12.79
N MET A 206 -17.25 3.08 11.46
CA MET A 206 -17.23 4.27 10.61
C MET A 206 -18.61 4.91 10.55
N GLY A 207 -18.70 6.15 11.00
CA GLY A 207 -19.92 6.96 10.84
C GLY A 207 -20.18 7.38 9.39
N PRO A 208 -21.38 7.84 9.04
CA PRO A 208 -21.75 8.24 7.67
C PRO A 208 -20.80 9.25 7.03
N SER A 209 -20.29 10.21 7.81
CA SER A 209 -19.31 11.21 7.33
C SER A 209 -17.99 10.58 6.92
N GLN A 210 -17.51 9.57 7.66
CA GLN A 210 -16.27 8.86 7.34
C GLN A 210 -16.46 7.95 6.11
N GLN A 211 -17.60 7.28 5.99
CA GLN A 211 -17.94 6.50 4.81
C GLN A 211 -18.04 7.41 3.55
N GLY A 212 -18.59 8.62 3.69
CA GLY A 212 -18.57 9.62 2.61
C GLY A 212 -17.16 10.03 2.17
N LYS A 213 -16.25 10.25 3.12
CA LYS A 213 -14.84 10.53 2.83
C LYS A 213 -14.15 9.34 2.17
N LEU A 214 -14.40 8.12 2.66
CA LEU A 214 -13.85 6.91 2.06
C LEU A 214 -14.24 6.79 0.59
N LYS A 215 -15.50 7.03 0.22
CA LYS A 215 -15.95 7.03 -1.19
C LYS A 215 -15.12 7.98 -2.06
N GLN A 216 -14.89 9.20 -1.58
CA GLN A 216 -14.06 10.17 -2.30
C GLN A 216 -12.61 9.72 -2.45
N ILE A 217 -12.09 9.04 -1.44
CA ILE A 217 -10.71 8.50 -1.44
C ILE A 217 -10.61 7.34 -2.43
N LEU A 218 -11.58 6.43 -2.45
CA LEU A 218 -11.61 5.26 -3.33
C LEU A 218 -11.61 5.65 -4.82
N SER A 219 -12.27 6.75 -5.18
CA SER A 219 -12.36 7.22 -6.57
C SER A 219 -11.11 8.00 -7.04
N ARG A 220 -10.18 8.33 -6.14
CA ARG A 220 -8.99 9.08 -6.54
C ARG A 220 -8.01 8.20 -7.30
N VAL A 221 -7.49 8.70 -8.39
CA VAL A 221 -6.39 8.07 -9.17
C VAL A 221 -5.05 8.64 -8.75
N LYS A 222 -5.02 9.93 -8.45
CA LYS A 222 -3.84 10.68 -8.01
C LYS A 222 -4.11 11.40 -6.71
N VAL A 223 -3.06 11.70 -5.99
CA VAL A 223 -3.08 12.48 -4.76
C VAL A 223 -2.32 13.77 -4.99
N ASN A 224 -3.02 14.89 -5.00
CA ASN A 224 -2.38 16.20 -5.01
C ASN A 224 -2.06 16.62 -3.56
N GLY A 225 -0.80 16.61 -3.21
CA GLY A 225 -0.35 16.90 -1.86
C GLY A 225 1.13 17.23 -1.79
N ARG A 226 1.53 17.82 -0.68
CA ARG A 226 2.94 18.12 -0.44
C ARG A 226 3.63 16.87 0.15
N PRO A 227 4.75 16.40 -0.44
CA PRO A 227 5.56 15.34 0.17
C PRO A 227 6.07 15.74 1.56
N ILE A 228 6.50 14.78 2.37
CA ILE A 228 6.91 15.00 3.77
C ILE A 228 7.96 16.12 3.90
N PHE A 229 8.89 16.22 2.95
CA PHE A 229 9.93 17.25 2.93
C PHE A 229 9.82 18.19 1.73
N GLY A 230 8.74 18.07 0.93
CA GLY A 230 8.53 18.89 -0.25
C GLY A 230 8.15 20.34 0.09
N LYS A 231 8.59 21.27 -0.72
CA LYS A 231 8.25 22.71 -0.59
C LYS A 231 6.99 23.09 -1.36
N SER A 232 6.60 22.28 -2.37
CA SER A 232 5.47 22.52 -3.26
C SER A 232 4.49 21.35 -3.24
N GLN A 233 3.25 21.61 -3.67
CA GLN A 233 2.29 20.55 -3.98
C GLN A 233 2.64 19.93 -5.32
N GLU A 234 2.50 18.62 -5.39
CA GLU A 234 2.71 17.83 -6.62
C GLU A 234 1.66 16.73 -6.73
N ASP A 235 1.39 16.32 -7.96
CA ASP A 235 0.57 15.15 -8.22
C ASP A 235 1.42 13.90 -7.99
N ARG A 236 0.99 13.10 -7.01
CA ARG A 236 1.62 11.83 -6.68
C ARG A 236 0.71 10.69 -7.06
N ARG A 237 1.33 9.60 -7.46
CA ARG A 237 0.65 8.36 -7.78
C ARG A 237 -0.01 7.76 -6.54
N ARG A 238 -1.20 7.22 -6.72
CA ARG A 238 -1.83 6.34 -5.74
C ARG A 238 -1.40 4.90 -6.01
N TYR A 239 -0.90 4.23 -4.98
CA TYR A 239 -0.60 2.80 -5.02
C TYR A 239 -1.64 1.98 -4.26
N ALA A 240 -2.23 2.55 -3.21
CA ALA A 240 -3.06 1.83 -2.26
C ALA A 240 -4.37 1.34 -2.87
N SER A 241 -4.61 0.04 -2.72
CA SER A 241 -5.92 -0.57 -2.76
C SER A 241 -6.41 -0.83 -1.34
N PHE A 242 -7.73 -0.95 -1.15
CA PHE A 242 -8.33 -1.08 0.17
C PHE A 242 -8.98 -2.45 0.35
N LEU A 243 -8.94 -2.90 1.59
CA LEU A 243 -9.77 -3.96 2.11
C LEU A 243 -10.32 -3.53 3.47
N ALA A 244 -11.32 -4.22 3.99
CA ALA A 244 -11.91 -3.89 5.27
C ALA A 244 -12.24 -5.14 6.07
N THR A 245 -12.25 -5.01 7.41
CA THR A 245 -12.63 -6.07 8.33
C THR A 245 -13.70 -5.58 9.28
N THR A 246 -14.60 -6.49 9.68
CA THR A 246 -15.63 -6.19 10.69
C THR A 246 -16.13 -7.44 11.39
N ASN A 247 -16.62 -7.27 12.62
CA ASN A 247 -17.34 -8.32 13.35
C ASN A 247 -18.87 -8.14 13.25
N ASP A 248 -19.33 -6.98 12.75
CA ASP A 248 -20.76 -6.71 12.57
C ASP A 248 -21.26 -7.46 11.32
N GLU A 249 -22.36 -8.17 11.47
CA GLU A 249 -22.99 -8.90 10.36
C GLU A 249 -23.72 -7.98 9.38
N GLN A 250 -24.06 -6.76 9.78
CA GLN A 250 -24.74 -5.75 8.98
C GLN A 250 -23.99 -4.42 8.97
N PRO A 251 -22.78 -4.37 8.38
CA PRO A 251 -21.91 -3.20 8.47
C PRO A 251 -22.28 -2.07 7.52
N LEU A 252 -23.12 -2.32 6.52
CA LEU A 252 -23.46 -1.34 5.49
C LEU A 252 -24.61 -0.43 5.95
N CYS A 253 -24.43 0.88 5.81
CA CYS A 253 -25.45 1.87 6.15
C CYS A 253 -25.86 2.77 4.98
N ASP A 254 -25.19 2.69 3.81
CA ASP A 254 -25.46 3.53 2.66
C ASP A 254 -25.71 2.69 1.40
N PRO A 255 -26.96 2.57 0.95
CA PRO A 255 -27.30 1.80 -0.25
C PRO A 255 -26.58 2.28 -1.51
N THR A 256 -26.36 3.59 -1.66
CA THR A 256 -25.79 4.17 -2.87
C THR A 256 -24.28 3.87 -3.02
N GLY A 257 -23.61 3.57 -1.91
CA GLY A 257 -22.19 3.27 -1.86
C GLY A 257 -21.86 1.78 -1.83
N SER A 258 -22.85 0.93 -1.66
CA SER A 258 -22.67 -0.51 -1.43
C SER A 258 -22.01 -1.23 -2.60
N ARG A 259 -22.13 -0.73 -3.81
CA ARG A 259 -21.49 -1.27 -5.02
C ARG A 259 -19.95 -1.40 -4.93
N ARG A 260 -19.34 -0.68 -3.99
CA ARG A 260 -17.90 -0.71 -3.78
C ARG A 260 -17.44 -1.83 -2.85
N PHE A 261 -18.35 -2.37 -2.05
CA PHE A 261 -18.00 -3.37 -1.05
C PHE A 261 -18.28 -4.78 -1.57
N LEU A 262 -17.25 -5.61 -1.58
CA LEU A 262 -17.38 -7.04 -1.84
C LEU A 262 -17.56 -7.73 -0.48
N CYS A 263 -18.81 -7.95 -0.05
CA CYS A 263 -19.11 -8.54 1.25
C CYS A 263 -18.77 -10.04 1.25
N LEU A 264 -17.76 -10.41 2.04
CA LEU A 264 -17.21 -11.76 2.14
C LEU A 264 -17.46 -12.26 3.58
N LYS A 265 -18.52 -13.03 3.79
CA LYS A 265 -18.91 -13.51 5.11
C LYS A 265 -18.25 -14.86 5.42
N VAL A 266 -17.45 -14.89 6.47
CA VAL A 266 -16.95 -16.13 7.08
C VAL A 266 -18.07 -16.73 7.92
N PRO A 267 -18.54 -17.97 7.64
CA PRO A 267 -19.59 -18.60 8.43
C PRO A 267 -19.21 -18.75 9.89
N LYS A 268 -20.22 -18.68 10.77
CA LYS A 268 -20.01 -18.80 12.22
C LYS A 268 -19.33 -20.13 12.58
N GLY A 269 -18.28 -20.05 13.38
CA GLY A 269 -17.49 -21.22 13.80
C GLY A 269 -16.44 -21.68 12.78
N MET A 270 -16.33 -21.01 11.63
CA MET A 270 -15.26 -21.27 10.67
C MET A 270 -14.14 -20.23 10.80
N PHE A 271 -12.96 -20.62 10.33
CA PHE A 271 -11.74 -19.80 10.37
C PHE A 271 -11.13 -19.73 8.98
N ILE A 272 -10.52 -18.57 8.68
CA ILE A 272 -9.75 -18.41 7.46
C ILE A 272 -8.45 -19.21 7.60
N ASP A 273 -8.09 -19.99 6.58
CA ASP A 273 -6.82 -20.71 6.57
C ASP A 273 -5.65 -19.74 6.39
N ASN A 274 -4.98 -19.44 7.48
CA ASN A 274 -3.77 -18.63 7.50
C ASN A 274 -2.49 -19.46 7.67
N GLU A 275 -2.58 -20.80 7.75
CA GLU A 275 -1.42 -21.67 7.95
C GLU A 275 -0.80 -22.14 6.65
N THR A 276 -1.62 -22.51 5.68
CA THR A 276 -1.13 -22.98 4.38
C THR A 276 -0.22 -21.94 3.72
N PRO A 277 0.99 -22.32 3.28
CA PRO A 277 1.91 -21.43 2.57
C PRO A 277 1.28 -20.84 1.31
N ILE A 278 1.65 -19.60 0.98
CA ILE A 278 1.25 -18.93 -0.26
C ILE A 278 2.46 -18.90 -1.18
N ASP A 279 2.32 -19.39 -2.40
CA ASP A 279 3.31 -19.18 -3.44
C ASP A 279 3.11 -17.77 -4.05
N TYR A 280 3.74 -16.79 -3.43
CA TYR A 280 3.64 -15.40 -3.88
C TYR A 280 4.25 -15.17 -5.26
N GLN A 281 5.26 -15.93 -5.63
CA GLN A 281 5.91 -15.80 -6.93
C GLN A 281 4.92 -16.18 -8.03
N GLN A 282 4.25 -17.32 -7.90
CA GLN A 282 3.26 -17.77 -8.86
C GLN A 282 1.95 -16.96 -8.81
N LEU A 283 1.52 -16.56 -7.60
CA LEU A 283 0.34 -15.71 -7.42
C LEU A 283 0.45 -14.40 -8.22
N TYR A 284 1.57 -13.71 -8.08
CA TYR A 284 1.77 -12.43 -8.77
C TYR A 284 2.19 -12.62 -10.23
N ALA A 285 2.87 -13.71 -10.59
CA ALA A 285 3.14 -14.08 -11.98
C ALA A 285 1.83 -14.32 -12.75
N GLN A 286 0.84 -15.00 -12.15
CA GLN A 286 -0.51 -15.14 -12.71
C GLN A 286 -1.13 -13.77 -13.01
N LEU A 287 -1.16 -12.86 -12.03
CA LEU A 287 -1.80 -11.56 -12.17
C LEU A 287 -1.13 -10.70 -13.26
N VAL A 288 0.21 -10.72 -13.32
CA VAL A 288 0.96 -10.01 -14.36
C VAL A 288 0.69 -10.61 -15.74
N TYR A 289 0.64 -11.94 -15.85
CA TYR A 289 0.32 -12.64 -17.10
C TYR A 289 -1.11 -12.34 -17.57
N GLU A 290 -2.10 -12.42 -16.67
CA GLU A 290 -3.49 -12.07 -16.95
C GLU A 290 -3.62 -10.63 -17.47
N LEU A 291 -2.88 -9.69 -16.87
CA LEU A 291 -2.92 -8.28 -17.25
C LEU A 291 -2.20 -7.99 -18.57
N ARG A 292 -0.97 -8.52 -18.76
CA ARG A 292 -0.10 -8.13 -19.87
C ARG A 292 -0.24 -9.00 -21.11
N VAL A 293 -0.61 -10.27 -20.93
CA VAL A 293 -0.67 -11.26 -22.02
C VAL A 293 -2.10 -11.58 -22.40
N GLN A 294 -2.97 -11.85 -21.42
CA GLN A 294 -4.37 -12.16 -21.66
C GLN A 294 -5.26 -10.93 -21.79
N GLU A 295 -4.76 -9.75 -21.40
CA GLU A 295 -5.52 -8.49 -21.36
C GLU A 295 -6.84 -8.64 -20.57
N THR A 296 -6.82 -9.46 -19.52
CA THR A 296 -8.00 -9.75 -18.71
C THR A 296 -8.49 -8.47 -18.01
N PRO A 297 -9.78 -8.14 -18.08
CA PRO A 297 -10.32 -6.95 -17.40
C PRO A 297 -10.02 -6.96 -15.90
N TYR A 298 -9.63 -5.79 -15.39
CA TYR A 298 -9.36 -5.54 -13.97
C TYR A 298 -10.36 -4.55 -13.36
N TRP A 299 -11.49 -4.35 -14.02
CA TRP A 299 -12.62 -3.55 -13.55
C TRP A 299 -13.89 -4.39 -13.56
N PHE A 300 -14.89 -3.97 -12.82
CA PHE A 300 -16.20 -4.60 -12.80
C PHE A 300 -17.09 -4.04 -13.90
N THR A 301 -17.80 -4.91 -14.58
CA THR A 301 -18.86 -4.55 -15.53
C THR A 301 -20.09 -4.01 -14.80
N ASN A 302 -20.99 -3.33 -15.52
CA ASN A 302 -22.23 -2.84 -14.91
C ASN A 302 -23.09 -3.98 -14.34
N ASP A 303 -23.17 -5.12 -15.02
CA ASP A 303 -23.93 -6.29 -14.57
C ASP A 303 -23.33 -6.87 -13.27
N GLU A 304 -21.99 -6.94 -13.17
CA GLU A 304 -21.31 -7.36 -11.93
C GLU A 304 -21.55 -6.36 -10.80
N VAL A 305 -21.55 -5.07 -11.09
CA VAL A 305 -21.85 -4.02 -10.09
C VAL A 305 -23.28 -4.16 -9.57
N GLU A 306 -24.28 -4.39 -10.42
CA GLU A 306 -25.65 -4.66 -10.02
C GLU A 306 -25.74 -5.93 -9.18
N ARG A 307 -25.06 -6.98 -9.60
CA ARG A 307 -25.01 -8.25 -8.86
C ARG A 307 -24.34 -8.13 -7.49
N ILE A 308 -23.25 -7.36 -7.37
CA ILE A 308 -22.62 -7.03 -6.08
C ILE A 308 -23.63 -6.32 -5.16
N GLN A 309 -24.42 -5.37 -5.68
CA GLN A 309 -25.45 -4.67 -4.89
C GLN A 309 -26.56 -5.61 -4.40
N GLU A 310 -27.00 -6.56 -5.23
CA GLU A 310 -27.99 -7.57 -4.84
C GLU A 310 -27.46 -8.45 -3.71
N VAL A 311 -26.23 -8.98 -3.86
CA VAL A 311 -25.58 -9.85 -2.85
C VAL A 311 -25.34 -9.11 -1.55
N ASN A 312 -25.17 -7.80 -1.59
CA ASN A 312 -24.96 -6.95 -0.42
C ASN A 312 -26.23 -6.67 0.38
N GLN A 313 -27.44 -6.93 -0.13
CA GLN A 313 -28.70 -6.61 0.57
C GLN A 313 -28.80 -7.13 2.01
N PRO A 314 -28.38 -8.38 2.32
CA PRO A 314 -28.44 -8.91 3.69
C PRO A 314 -27.51 -8.20 4.69
N PHE A 315 -26.51 -7.47 4.20
CA PHE A 315 -25.48 -6.80 5.01
C PHE A 315 -25.81 -5.35 5.37
N PHE A 316 -26.99 -4.87 4.96
CA PHE A 316 -27.49 -3.56 5.42
C PHE A 316 -28.04 -3.65 6.83
N LYS A 317 -27.79 -2.60 7.62
CA LYS A 317 -28.45 -2.43 8.90
C LYS A 317 -29.94 -2.44 8.68
N SER A 318 -30.65 -3.36 9.34
CA SER A 318 -32.11 -3.32 9.37
C SER A 318 -32.50 -2.00 10.03
N GLU A 319 -33.22 -1.14 9.28
CA GLU A 319 -33.88 0.01 9.89
C GLU A 319 -34.80 -0.55 10.97
N ASN A 320 -34.58 -0.09 12.20
CA ASN A 320 -35.39 -0.55 13.33
C ASN A 320 -36.81 -0.01 13.10
N LEU A 321 -37.70 -0.85 12.62
CA LEU A 321 -39.13 -0.50 12.36
C LEU A 321 -39.74 0.20 13.58
N GLU A 322 -39.31 -0.14 14.80
CA GLU A 322 -39.72 0.54 16.02
C GLU A 322 -39.27 2.00 16.08
N SER A 323 -38.09 2.35 15.55
CA SER A 323 -37.66 3.75 15.49
C SER A 323 -38.40 4.56 14.41
N MET A 324 -38.70 3.93 13.28
CA MET A 324 -39.57 4.55 12.23
C MET A 324 -41.00 4.75 12.73
N ILE A 325 -41.57 3.75 13.38
CA ILE A 325 -42.92 3.86 13.97
C ILE A 325 -42.92 4.95 15.05
N SER A 326 -41.92 5.02 15.93
CA SER A 326 -41.87 6.05 16.96
C SER A 326 -41.64 7.46 16.40
N TYR A 327 -40.99 7.58 15.26
CA TYR A 327 -40.87 8.88 14.56
C TYR A 327 -42.17 9.30 13.88
N CYS A 328 -42.90 8.38 13.24
CA CYS A 328 -44.17 8.64 12.61
C CYS A 328 -45.28 8.98 13.64
N TYR A 329 -45.21 8.41 14.84
CA TYR A 329 -46.21 8.70 15.93
C TYR A 329 -45.84 9.92 16.80
N ARG A 330 -44.67 10.59 16.57
CA ARG A 330 -44.31 11.84 17.25
C ARG A 330 -44.64 13.10 16.47
N LEU A 331 -45.27 12.98 15.31
CA LEU A 331 -45.80 14.14 14.60
C LEU A 331 -47.19 14.45 15.20
N PRO A 332 -47.44 15.70 15.68
CA PRO A 332 -48.70 16.09 16.30
C PRO A 332 -49.88 16.07 15.34
#